data_260b588a60aa4540ebbb810d5db9513f
#
_entry.id   260b588a60aa4540ebbb810d5db9513f
#
_cell.length_a   1.000
_cell.length_b   1.000
_cell.length_c   1.000
_cell.angle_alpha   90.00
_cell.angle_beta   90.00
_cell.angle_gamma   90.00
#
_symmetry.space_group_name_H-M   'P 1'
#
loop_
_entity.id
_entity.type
_entity.pdbx_description
1 polymer ?
#
loop_
_entity_poly.entity_id
_entity_poly.type
_entity_poly.pdbx_seq_one_letter_code
_entity_poly.pdbx_strand_id
1 'polypeptide(L)'
;MKFGTTAVLLAGAAVAGVGVARLLQEAKHQRERVDIALARNQLDWLEKVSTDPAVAATWAPAGMKPEEYMGLMSANHMICTLSLRDRLGRVSRHQLRLYASMIMRNETARRYWDRFGDLRIQEALGDPRAERLNDALEKAADEAVRAAERETQPAAA
;
A
#
# COMPACT_ATOMS: atom_id res chain seq x y z
N MET A 1 -24.70 52.90 22.77
CA MET A 1 -25.15 51.50 22.60
C MET A 1 -24.60 50.90 21.30
N LYS A 2 -23.29 50.68 21.20
CA LYS A 2 -22.63 50.09 19.99
C LYS A 2 -21.80 48.83 20.28
N PHE A 3 -21.79 48.35 21.53
CA PHE A 3 -20.97 47.18 21.92
C PHE A 3 -21.68 45.81 21.76
N GLY A 4 -23.01 45.79 21.62
CA GLY A 4 -23.78 44.55 21.53
C GLY A 4 -23.72 43.87 20.17
N THR A 5 -23.63 44.65 19.07
CA THR A 5 -23.71 44.14 17.70
C THR A 5 -22.42 43.44 17.27
N THR A 6 -21.26 43.94 17.75
CA THR A 6 -19.95 43.35 17.44
C THR A 6 -19.72 41.99 18.14
N ALA A 7 -20.21 41.85 19.36
CA ALA A 7 -20.14 40.57 20.11
C ALA A 7 -20.99 39.47 19.49
N VAL A 8 -22.18 39.80 18.96
CA VAL A 8 -23.05 38.83 18.28
C VAL A 8 -22.47 38.37 16.96
N LEU A 9 -21.83 39.27 16.19
CA LEU A 9 -21.17 38.91 14.92
C LEU A 9 -19.95 38.01 15.14
N LEU A 10 -19.14 38.25 16.18
CA LEU A 10 -18.00 37.41 16.53
C LEU A 10 -18.43 36.03 17.02
N ALA A 11 -19.50 35.92 17.80
CA ALA A 11 -20.04 34.62 18.25
C ALA A 11 -20.64 33.83 17.07
N GLY A 12 -21.31 34.47 16.11
CA GLY A 12 -21.85 33.83 14.92
C GLY A 12 -20.75 33.29 13.99
N ALA A 13 -19.63 34.01 13.80
CA ALA A 13 -18.49 33.58 13.01
C ALA A 13 -17.76 32.39 13.65
N ALA A 14 -17.63 32.33 14.98
CA ALA A 14 -17.00 31.23 15.69
C ALA A 14 -17.86 29.93 15.57
N VAL A 15 -19.19 30.03 15.71
CA VAL A 15 -20.08 28.87 15.56
C VAL A 15 -20.07 28.33 14.13
N ALA A 16 -20.10 29.21 13.12
CA ALA A 16 -20.00 28.82 11.71
C ALA A 16 -18.67 28.13 11.41
N GLY A 17 -17.56 28.65 11.94
CA GLY A 17 -16.22 28.05 11.77
C GLY A 17 -16.12 26.64 12.37
N VAL A 18 -16.69 26.41 13.57
CA VAL A 18 -16.72 25.08 14.21
C VAL A 18 -17.59 24.11 13.40
N GLY A 19 -18.71 24.56 12.85
CA GLY A 19 -19.60 23.75 12.00
C GLY A 19 -18.90 23.28 10.73
N VAL A 20 -18.22 24.18 10.03
CA VAL A 20 -17.44 23.84 8.81
C VAL A 20 -16.30 22.88 9.14
N ALA A 21 -15.55 23.12 10.23
CA ALA A 21 -14.47 22.22 10.64
C ALA A 21 -14.96 20.80 10.94
N ARG A 22 -16.11 20.66 11.61
CA ARG A 22 -16.75 19.36 11.87
C ARG A 22 -17.15 18.65 10.57
N LEU A 23 -17.80 19.36 9.64
CA LEU A 23 -18.20 18.78 8.34
C LEU A 23 -17.00 18.31 7.53
N LEU A 24 -15.91 19.08 7.52
CA LEU A 24 -14.66 18.67 6.86
C LEU A 24 -14.03 17.44 7.52
N GLN A 25 -14.06 17.39 8.85
CA GLN A 25 -13.56 16.25 9.60
C GLN A 25 -14.41 15.00 9.36
N GLU A 26 -15.75 15.12 9.37
CA GLU A 26 -16.65 14.02 9.05
C GLU A 26 -16.46 13.51 7.62
N ALA A 27 -16.34 14.40 6.64
CA ALA A 27 -16.07 14.05 5.26
C ALA A 27 -14.72 13.31 5.12
N LYS A 28 -13.68 13.73 5.85
CA LYS A 28 -12.39 13.03 5.88
C LYS A 28 -12.53 11.63 6.48
N HIS A 29 -13.18 11.49 7.64
CA HIS A 29 -13.39 10.19 8.28
C HIS A 29 -14.25 9.26 7.41
N GLN A 30 -15.24 9.79 6.69
CA GLN A 30 -16.04 8.99 5.77
C GLN A 30 -15.18 8.44 4.61
N ARG A 31 -14.34 9.27 4.01
CA ARG A 31 -13.39 8.83 2.96
C ARG A 31 -12.44 7.76 3.48
N GLU A 32 -11.83 7.98 4.64
CA GLU A 32 -10.92 7.00 5.26
C GLU A 32 -11.62 5.65 5.51
N ARG A 33 -12.91 5.66 5.92
CA ARG A 33 -13.70 4.42 6.10
C ARG A 33 -13.93 3.69 4.78
N VAL A 34 -14.26 4.43 3.72
CA VAL A 34 -14.47 3.86 2.38
C VAL A 34 -13.16 3.26 1.86
N ASP A 35 -12.04 3.97 1.98
CA ASP A 35 -10.73 3.49 1.55
C ASP A 35 -10.31 2.21 2.30
N ILE A 36 -10.55 2.16 3.61
CA ILE A 36 -10.30 0.95 4.42
C ILE A 36 -11.19 -0.21 3.97
N ALA A 37 -12.48 0.04 3.70
CA ALA A 37 -13.41 -1.00 3.26
C ALA A 37 -13.01 -1.55 1.88
N LEU A 38 -12.62 -0.69 0.95
CA LEU A 38 -12.11 -1.12 -0.37
C LEU A 38 -10.82 -1.92 -0.26
N ALA A 39 -9.86 -1.44 0.55
CA ALA A 39 -8.62 -2.15 0.79
C ALA A 39 -8.86 -3.53 1.43
N ARG A 40 -9.81 -3.62 2.37
CA ARG A 40 -10.20 -4.89 2.99
C ARG A 40 -10.77 -5.87 1.97
N ASN A 41 -11.71 -5.44 1.13
CA ASN A 41 -12.26 -6.27 0.07
C ASN A 41 -11.17 -6.80 -0.88
N GLN A 42 -10.19 -5.95 -1.21
CA GLN A 42 -9.04 -6.36 -2.03
C GLN A 42 -8.18 -7.41 -1.32
N LEU A 43 -7.90 -7.22 -0.03
CA LEU A 43 -7.11 -8.16 0.76
C LEU A 43 -7.83 -9.51 0.92
N ASP A 44 -9.14 -9.49 1.20
CA ASP A 44 -9.96 -10.70 1.32
C ASP A 44 -9.99 -11.48 -0.03
N TRP A 45 -10.06 -10.77 -1.16
CA TRP A 45 -9.96 -11.38 -2.48
C TRP A 45 -8.58 -11.98 -2.75
N LEU A 46 -7.51 -11.25 -2.43
CA LEU A 46 -6.13 -11.74 -2.59
C LEU A 46 -5.86 -12.95 -1.70
N GLU A 47 -6.36 -12.97 -0.46
CA GLU A 47 -6.28 -14.12 0.43
C GLU A 47 -6.96 -15.33 -0.20
N LYS A 48 -8.17 -15.16 -0.72
CA LYS A 48 -8.90 -16.25 -1.37
C LYS A 48 -8.17 -16.81 -2.58
N VAL A 49 -7.64 -15.95 -3.46
CA VAL A 49 -6.89 -16.37 -4.65
C VAL A 49 -5.57 -17.04 -4.27
N SER A 50 -4.92 -16.60 -3.20
CA SER A 50 -3.63 -17.16 -2.77
C SER A 50 -3.75 -18.48 -1.99
N THR A 51 -4.97 -18.86 -1.56
CA THR A 51 -5.20 -20.05 -0.72
C THR A 51 -6.08 -21.11 -1.39
N ASP A 52 -6.86 -20.76 -2.42
CA ASP A 52 -7.78 -21.66 -3.11
C ASP A 52 -7.31 -21.95 -4.54
N PRO A 53 -6.80 -23.18 -4.84
CA PRO A 53 -6.33 -23.54 -6.17
C PRO A 53 -7.40 -23.45 -7.27
N ALA A 54 -8.67 -23.71 -6.95
CA ALA A 54 -9.75 -23.62 -7.93
C ALA A 54 -10.04 -22.17 -8.32
N VAL A 55 -10.00 -21.25 -7.35
CA VAL A 55 -10.10 -19.82 -7.62
C VAL A 55 -8.88 -19.35 -8.40
N ALA A 56 -7.66 -19.73 -7.98
CA ALA A 56 -6.43 -19.38 -8.67
C ALA A 56 -6.43 -19.85 -10.14
N ALA A 57 -6.91 -21.08 -10.43
CA ALA A 57 -7.02 -21.62 -11.79
C ALA A 57 -7.93 -20.79 -12.69
N THR A 58 -8.97 -20.15 -12.12
CA THR A 58 -9.90 -19.30 -12.88
C THR A 58 -9.24 -17.97 -13.30
N TRP A 59 -8.29 -17.46 -12.52
CA TRP A 59 -7.68 -16.14 -12.71
C TRP A 59 -6.23 -16.19 -13.20
N ALA A 60 -5.59 -17.37 -13.17
CA ALA A 60 -4.24 -17.53 -13.65
C ALA A 60 -4.14 -17.18 -15.15
N PRO A 61 -3.17 -16.37 -15.55
CA PRO A 61 -2.92 -16.10 -16.97
C PRO A 61 -2.65 -17.38 -17.76
N ALA A 62 -2.95 -17.35 -19.07
CA ALA A 62 -2.70 -18.50 -19.93
C ALA A 62 -1.23 -18.95 -19.86
N GLY A 63 -1.02 -20.24 -19.62
CA GLY A 63 0.31 -20.84 -19.48
C GLY A 63 0.93 -20.78 -18.08
N MET A 64 0.29 -20.12 -17.12
CA MET A 64 0.74 -20.11 -15.72
C MET A 64 0.02 -21.19 -14.90
N LYS A 65 0.77 -21.92 -14.07
CA LYS A 65 0.18 -22.88 -13.15
C LYS A 65 -0.56 -22.17 -12.02
N PRO A 66 -1.70 -22.71 -11.55
CA PRO A 66 -2.44 -22.12 -10.42
C PRO A 66 -1.57 -21.90 -9.17
N GLU A 67 -0.69 -22.84 -8.85
CA GLU A 67 0.19 -22.77 -7.68
C GLU A 67 1.20 -21.59 -7.80
N GLU A 68 1.71 -21.36 -9.00
CA GLU A 68 2.57 -20.21 -9.28
C GLU A 68 1.80 -18.91 -9.11
N TYR A 69 0.59 -18.84 -9.65
CA TYR A 69 -0.27 -17.67 -9.51
C TYR A 69 -0.64 -17.39 -8.05
N MET A 70 -0.97 -18.44 -7.27
CA MET A 70 -1.19 -18.34 -5.82
C MET A 70 -0.01 -17.70 -5.10
N GLY A 71 1.21 -18.13 -5.43
CA GLY A 71 2.42 -17.55 -4.86
C GLY A 71 2.56 -16.05 -5.18
N LEU A 72 2.34 -15.66 -6.43
CA LEU A 72 2.39 -14.25 -6.83
C LEU A 72 1.30 -13.41 -6.13
N MET A 73 0.09 -13.95 -5.98
CA MET A 73 -1.01 -13.27 -5.28
C MET A 73 -0.76 -13.18 -3.77
N SER A 74 -0.08 -14.15 -3.17
CA SER A 74 0.39 -14.07 -1.78
C SER A 74 1.40 -12.92 -1.60
N ALA A 75 2.36 -12.78 -2.51
CA ALA A 75 3.29 -11.64 -2.50
C ALA A 75 2.56 -10.29 -2.66
N ASN A 76 1.59 -10.21 -3.57
CA ASN A 76 0.74 -9.03 -3.74
C ASN A 76 -0.03 -8.69 -2.46
N HIS A 77 -0.59 -9.70 -1.79
CA HIS A 77 -1.30 -9.53 -0.51
C HIS A 77 -0.39 -8.90 0.56
N MET A 78 0.85 -9.33 0.68
CA MET A 78 1.82 -8.75 1.62
C MET A 78 2.13 -7.28 1.28
N ILE A 79 2.34 -6.96 0.01
CA ILE A 79 2.60 -5.60 -0.45
C ILE A 79 1.38 -4.69 -0.22
N CYS A 80 0.16 -5.15 -0.53
CA CYS A 80 -1.07 -4.40 -0.29
C CYS A 80 -1.32 -4.19 1.22
N THR A 81 -1.01 -5.17 2.06
CA THR A 81 -1.06 -5.04 3.52
C THR A 81 -0.10 -3.96 4.02
N LEU A 82 1.13 -3.92 3.51
CA LEU A 82 2.11 -2.89 3.85
C LEU A 82 1.64 -1.51 3.38
N SER A 83 1.08 -1.42 2.16
CA SER A 83 0.49 -0.20 1.60
C SER A 83 -0.61 0.35 2.51
N LEU A 84 -1.55 -0.50 2.93
CA LEU A 84 -2.63 -0.09 3.84
C LEU A 84 -2.09 0.43 5.17
N ARG A 85 -1.12 -0.26 5.78
CA ARG A 85 -0.49 0.19 7.04
C ARG A 85 0.21 1.53 6.89
N ASP A 86 0.90 1.78 5.76
CA ASP A 86 1.54 3.08 5.48
C ASP A 86 0.49 4.18 5.27
N ARG A 87 -0.59 3.90 4.53
CA ARG A 87 -1.71 4.84 4.33
C ARG A 87 -2.37 5.24 5.65
N LEU A 88 -2.50 4.31 6.58
CA LEU A 88 -3.03 4.54 7.93
C LEU A 88 -2.03 5.23 8.88
N GLY A 89 -0.82 5.55 8.42
CA GLY A 89 0.21 6.17 9.24
C GLY A 89 0.76 5.27 10.34
N ARG A 90 0.63 3.94 10.19
CA ARG A 90 1.10 2.94 11.16
C ARG A 90 2.51 2.45 10.89
N VAL A 91 3.19 3.02 9.88
CA VAL A 91 4.53 2.63 9.46
C VAL A 91 5.37 3.90 9.27
N SER A 92 6.49 3.99 9.96
CA SER A 92 7.47 5.05 9.73
C SER A 92 8.27 4.79 8.44
N ARG A 93 8.96 5.81 7.92
CA ARG A 93 9.82 5.65 6.73
C ARG A 93 10.91 4.60 6.92
N HIS A 94 11.46 4.45 8.13
CA HIS A 94 12.44 3.43 8.44
C HIS A 94 11.82 2.03 8.41
N GLN A 95 10.66 1.86 9.06
CA GLN A 95 9.93 0.59 9.06
C GLN A 95 9.46 0.19 7.66
N LEU A 96 9.07 1.16 6.82
CA LEU A 96 8.68 0.90 5.44
C LEU A 96 9.82 0.24 4.66
N ARG A 97 11.04 0.80 4.74
CA ARG A 97 12.23 0.21 4.11
C ARG A 97 12.56 -1.18 4.66
N LEU A 98 12.47 -1.36 5.99
CA LEU A 98 12.71 -2.64 6.62
C LEU A 98 11.72 -3.71 6.13
N TYR A 99 10.43 -3.40 6.11
CA TYR A 99 9.40 -4.33 5.63
C TYR A 99 9.52 -4.61 4.14
N ALA A 100 9.82 -3.61 3.32
CA ALA A 100 10.11 -3.80 1.90
C ALA A 100 11.29 -4.77 1.70
N SER A 101 12.38 -4.59 2.44
CA SER A 101 13.54 -5.51 2.41
C SER A 101 13.17 -6.93 2.85
N MET A 102 12.35 -7.08 3.90
CA MET A 102 11.87 -8.40 4.34
C MET A 102 11.03 -9.10 3.26
N ILE A 103 10.14 -8.36 2.60
CA ILE A 103 9.30 -8.89 1.51
C ILE A 103 10.19 -9.33 0.34
N MET A 104 11.13 -8.49 -0.09
CA MET A 104 11.96 -8.75 -1.27
C MET A 104 13.07 -9.79 -1.06
N ARG A 105 13.32 -10.24 0.19
CA ARG A 105 14.11 -11.46 0.45
C ARG A 105 13.46 -12.72 -0.11
N ASN A 106 12.13 -12.73 -0.22
CA ASN A 106 11.39 -13.85 -0.80
C ASN A 106 11.48 -13.81 -2.33
N GLU A 107 11.92 -14.91 -2.95
CA GLU A 107 12.04 -15.03 -4.40
C GLU A 107 10.70 -14.82 -5.12
N THR A 108 9.60 -15.37 -4.60
CA THR A 108 8.28 -15.20 -5.19
C THR A 108 7.84 -13.73 -5.19
N ALA A 109 8.20 -12.96 -4.14
CA ALA A 109 7.92 -11.53 -4.10
C ALA A 109 8.76 -10.76 -5.14
N ARG A 110 10.02 -11.13 -5.36
CA ARG A 110 10.82 -10.55 -6.45
C ARG A 110 10.22 -10.89 -7.83
N ARG A 111 9.83 -12.15 -8.06
CA ARG A 111 9.15 -12.56 -9.32
C ARG A 111 7.83 -11.81 -9.53
N TYR A 112 7.09 -11.53 -8.46
CA TYR A 112 5.92 -10.67 -8.54
C TYR A 112 6.32 -9.25 -8.97
N TRP A 113 7.35 -8.69 -8.35
CA TRP A 113 7.83 -7.33 -8.65
C TRP A 113 8.33 -7.21 -10.09
N ASP A 114 9.14 -8.16 -10.56
CA ASP A 114 9.63 -8.23 -11.94
C ASP A 114 8.50 -8.23 -12.97
N ARG A 115 7.37 -8.86 -12.63
CA ARG A 115 6.23 -8.97 -13.54
C ARG A 115 5.26 -7.80 -13.48
N PHE A 116 5.02 -7.24 -12.31
CA PHE A 116 3.96 -6.26 -12.04
C PHE A 116 4.47 -4.94 -11.48
N GLY A 117 5.76 -4.79 -11.22
CA GLY A 117 6.36 -3.59 -10.64
C GLY A 117 6.10 -2.34 -11.46
N ASP A 118 6.33 -2.41 -12.79
CA ASP A 118 6.09 -1.29 -13.70
C ASP A 118 4.63 -0.83 -13.68
N LEU A 119 3.68 -1.78 -13.67
CA LEU A 119 2.26 -1.46 -13.57
C LEU A 119 1.94 -0.74 -12.25
N ARG A 120 2.49 -1.24 -11.15
CA ARG A 120 2.31 -0.60 -9.82
C ARG A 120 2.91 0.80 -9.75
N ILE A 121 4.05 1.01 -10.39
CA ILE A 121 4.69 2.33 -10.48
C ILE A 121 3.79 3.29 -11.28
N GLN A 122 3.26 2.85 -12.41
CA GLN A 122 2.34 3.64 -13.22
C GLN A 122 1.04 3.98 -12.47
N GLU A 123 0.44 3.02 -11.77
CA GLU A 123 -0.76 3.23 -10.97
C GLU A 123 -0.54 4.18 -9.78
N ALA A 124 0.70 4.28 -9.29
CA ALA A 124 1.05 5.13 -8.16
C ALA A 124 1.25 6.60 -8.52
N LEU A 125 1.34 6.96 -9.80
CA LEU A 125 1.63 8.32 -10.25
C LEU A 125 0.63 9.33 -9.68
N GLY A 126 1.14 10.33 -8.97
CA GLY A 126 0.34 11.35 -8.31
C GLY A 126 -0.14 10.99 -6.90
N ASP A 127 0.18 9.79 -6.38
CA ASP A 127 0.00 9.42 -4.98
C ASP A 127 1.37 9.32 -4.28
N PRO A 128 1.84 10.36 -3.56
CA PRO A 128 3.18 10.37 -2.96
C PRO A 128 3.44 9.25 -1.93
N ARG A 129 2.38 8.64 -1.40
CA ARG A 129 2.52 7.49 -0.49
C ARG A 129 2.75 6.20 -1.26
N ALA A 130 1.97 5.99 -2.32
CA ALA A 130 2.14 4.84 -3.19
C ALA A 130 3.50 4.89 -3.92
N GLU A 131 3.90 6.04 -4.43
CA GLU A 131 5.22 6.26 -5.03
C GLU A 131 6.35 5.88 -4.07
N ARG A 132 6.32 6.42 -2.83
CA ARG A 132 7.31 6.11 -1.80
C ARG A 132 7.38 4.63 -1.43
N LEU A 133 6.24 3.93 -1.39
CA LEU A 133 6.20 2.49 -1.15
C LEU A 133 6.87 1.74 -2.30
N ASN A 134 6.52 2.08 -3.54
CA ASN A 134 7.07 1.43 -4.72
C ASN A 134 8.59 1.67 -4.84
N ASP A 135 9.09 2.89 -4.57
CA ASP A 135 10.52 3.20 -4.49
C ASP A 135 11.24 2.33 -3.45
N ALA A 136 10.60 2.10 -2.29
CA ALA A 136 11.18 1.27 -1.25
C ALA A 136 11.22 -0.22 -1.66
N LEU A 137 10.21 -0.71 -2.37
CA LEU A 137 10.14 -2.09 -2.86
C LEU A 137 11.14 -2.33 -3.99
N GLU A 138 11.21 -1.42 -4.96
CA GLU A 138 12.17 -1.49 -6.08
C GLU A 138 13.61 -1.54 -5.58
N LYS A 139 13.97 -0.58 -4.72
CA LYS A 139 15.31 -0.55 -4.11
C LYS A 139 15.61 -1.83 -3.33
N ALA A 140 14.65 -2.36 -2.59
CA ALA A 140 14.82 -3.60 -1.85
C ALA A 140 14.97 -4.82 -2.76
N ALA A 141 14.26 -4.86 -3.90
CA ALA A 141 14.41 -5.91 -4.91
C ALA A 141 15.82 -5.90 -5.51
N ASP A 142 16.32 -4.74 -5.93
CA ASP A 142 17.67 -4.55 -6.44
C ASP A 142 18.76 -4.96 -5.43
N GLU A 143 18.59 -4.60 -4.17
CA GLU A 143 19.50 -4.96 -3.09
C GLU A 143 19.53 -6.48 -2.87
N ALA A 144 18.36 -7.14 -2.94
CA ALA A 144 18.26 -8.59 -2.78
C ALA A 144 18.91 -9.35 -3.93
N VAL A 145 18.75 -8.90 -5.18
CA VAL A 145 19.42 -9.48 -6.36
C VAL A 145 20.93 -9.37 -6.22
N ARG A 146 21.43 -8.17 -5.92
CA ARG A 146 22.88 -7.95 -5.72
C ARG A 146 23.47 -8.75 -4.55
N ALA A 147 22.68 -9.03 -3.51
CA ALA A 147 23.10 -9.88 -2.41
C ALA A 147 23.24 -11.34 -2.85
N ALA A 148 22.27 -11.87 -3.60
CA ALA A 148 22.30 -13.23 -4.13
C ALA A 148 23.48 -13.44 -5.11
N GLU A 149 23.78 -12.47 -5.97
CA GLU A 149 24.93 -12.51 -6.89
C GLU A 149 26.26 -12.59 -6.14
N ARG A 150 26.41 -11.86 -5.03
CA ARG A 150 27.63 -11.90 -4.19
C ARG A 150 27.82 -13.23 -3.49
N GLU A 151 26.74 -13.88 -3.07
CA GLU A 151 26.77 -15.19 -2.41
C GLU A 151 27.14 -16.32 -3.40
N THR A 152 26.80 -16.15 -4.68
CA THR A 152 27.10 -17.14 -5.74
C THR A 152 28.50 -16.97 -6.36
N GLN A 153 29.18 -15.85 -6.11
CA GLN A 153 30.54 -15.61 -6.62
C GLN A 153 31.56 -16.31 -5.71
N PRO A 154 32.25 -17.38 -6.19
CA PRO A 154 33.26 -18.05 -5.37
C PRO A 154 34.36 -17.05 -5.03
N ALA A 155 34.79 -17.05 -3.76
CA ALA A 155 35.93 -16.26 -3.32
C ALA A 155 37.11 -16.64 -4.24
N ALA A 156 37.51 -15.68 -5.07
CA ALA A 156 38.72 -15.84 -5.88
C ALA A 156 39.91 -15.97 -4.91
N ALA A 157 40.38 -17.21 -4.73
CA ALA A 157 41.56 -17.53 -3.93
C ALA A 157 42.84 -17.21 -4.74
#